data_32f36f8232fd5518d27cd7bbf1b31403
#
_entry.id   32f36f8232fd5518d27cd7bbf1b31403
#
_cell.length_a   1.000
_cell.length_b   1.000
_cell.length_c   1.000
_cell.angle_alpha   90.00
_cell.angle_beta   90.00
_cell.angle_gamma   90.00
#
_symmetry.space_group_name_H-M   'P 1'
#
loop_
_entity.id
_entity.type
_entity.pdbx_description
1 polymer ?
#
loop_
_entity_poly.entity_id
_entity_poly.type
_entity_poly.pdbx_seq_one_letter_code
_entity_poly.pdbx_strand_id
1 'polypeptide(L)'
;MPVRNYEISLTETQALKGIAIIAMLVHHLFYTTMQYGALVNHIGWIGKVCVAIFLFLSGYGLTFQYMRNTYNSTARGTLKFLYRRFVKFYLNYWFVFLIAVPLGVFAFGRTLDQPYGTDTNHWLMLLTDFLGLNDVYSYNITWWFNRLIIIFYLLFPILFRLTAYKPLVLLSLPIAYLEPSFCPFYFGIVVSRYRENVNTFLNRLPAWSIVLMAAVMAILLCFVRELSDIPFLHGTNIDALTTLCLALLIVGWANVRPTDYRLLTYLGKHSMNMYLVHTFIFLYFFSDFIYQFRYPVLIVLALLLTSLALSIVIEQLKKVLSFYKFQDYLLHKL
;
A
#
# COMPACT_ATOMS: atom_id res chain seq x y z
N MET A 1 -18.20 -23.09 21.49
CA MET A 1 -18.11 -21.78 20.86
C MET A 1 -17.64 -21.98 19.44
N PRO A 2 -18.18 -21.29 18.43
CA PRO A 2 -17.65 -21.39 17.07
C PRO A 2 -16.16 -21.01 17.10
N VAL A 3 -15.34 -21.76 16.38
CA VAL A 3 -13.90 -21.47 16.25
C VAL A 3 -13.78 -20.15 15.52
N ARG A 4 -13.16 -19.15 16.15
CA ARG A 4 -12.93 -17.83 15.56
C ARG A 4 -11.75 -17.91 14.61
N ASN A 5 -11.81 -17.15 13.55
CA ASN A 5 -10.72 -17.06 12.58
C ASN A 5 -10.09 -15.68 12.57
N TYR A 6 -8.81 -15.60 12.92
CA TYR A 6 -8.02 -14.37 12.93
C TYR A 6 -7.05 -14.29 11.74
N GLU A 7 -7.22 -15.15 10.73
CA GLU A 7 -6.53 -14.98 9.47
C GLU A 7 -7.13 -13.79 8.70
N ILE A 8 -6.26 -13.00 8.05
CA ILE A 8 -6.71 -11.88 7.23
C ILE A 8 -7.26 -12.41 5.92
N SER A 9 -8.56 -12.40 5.77
CA SER A 9 -9.27 -12.81 4.56
C SER A 9 -9.16 -11.76 3.44
N LEU A 10 -9.73 -12.07 2.27
CA LEU A 10 -9.79 -11.10 1.17
C LEU A 10 -10.61 -9.85 1.55
N THR A 11 -11.69 -10.01 2.32
CA THR A 11 -12.55 -8.90 2.77
C THR A 11 -11.78 -7.95 3.68
N GLU A 12 -11.11 -8.47 4.72
CA GLU A 12 -10.29 -7.66 5.61
C GLU A 12 -9.09 -7.05 4.89
N THR A 13 -8.46 -7.78 3.95
CA THR A 13 -7.40 -7.22 3.09
C THR A 13 -7.89 -6.01 2.32
N GLN A 14 -9.07 -6.10 1.71
CA GLN A 14 -9.63 -4.96 0.97
C GLN A 14 -10.08 -3.83 1.91
N ALA A 15 -10.61 -4.15 3.08
CA ALA A 15 -10.97 -3.12 4.07
C ALA A 15 -9.73 -2.35 4.54
N LEU A 16 -8.63 -3.03 4.85
CA LEU A 16 -7.35 -2.41 5.22
C LEU A 16 -6.79 -1.55 4.09
N LYS A 17 -6.87 -1.98 2.84
CA LYS A 17 -6.51 -1.15 1.68
C LYS A 17 -7.41 0.08 1.55
N GLY A 18 -8.69 -0.03 1.88
CA GLY A 18 -9.61 1.10 1.94
C GLY A 18 -9.21 2.13 3.00
N ILE A 19 -8.81 1.68 4.18
CA ILE A 19 -8.24 2.56 5.22
C ILE A 19 -6.95 3.21 4.71
N ALA A 20 -6.04 2.42 4.13
CA ALA A 20 -4.77 2.91 3.63
C ALA A 20 -4.94 3.97 2.54
N ILE A 21 -5.89 3.82 1.62
CA ILE A 21 -6.11 4.81 0.57
C ILE A 21 -6.65 6.13 1.13
N ILE A 22 -7.56 6.07 2.11
CA ILE A 22 -8.05 7.28 2.80
C ILE A 22 -6.89 7.97 3.53
N ALA A 23 -6.10 7.22 4.31
CA ALA A 23 -4.95 7.74 5.03
C ALA A 23 -3.91 8.36 4.08
N MET A 24 -3.68 7.77 2.92
CA MET A 24 -2.79 8.29 1.88
C MET A 24 -3.27 9.65 1.34
N LEU A 25 -4.55 9.78 1.03
CA LEU A 25 -5.10 11.05 0.54
C LEU A 25 -4.98 12.14 1.60
N VAL A 26 -5.30 11.84 2.86
CA VAL A 26 -5.15 12.76 4.00
C VAL A 26 -3.68 13.16 4.17
N HIS A 27 -2.76 12.19 4.09
CA HIS A 27 -1.33 12.46 4.17
C HIS A 27 -0.91 13.47 3.11
N HIS A 28 -1.14 13.17 1.85
CA HIS A 28 -0.66 14.02 0.76
C HIS A 28 -1.31 15.41 0.71
N LEU A 29 -2.54 15.56 1.19
CA LEU A 29 -3.20 16.85 1.25
C LEU A 29 -2.65 17.76 2.35
N PHE A 30 -2.21 17.20 3.50
CA PHE A 30 -2.03 18.03 4.70
C PHE A 30 -0.67 17.93 5.40
N TYR A 31 0.19 16.94 5.06
CA TYR A 31 1.44 16.74 5.82
C TYR A 31 2.46 17.90 5.66
N THR A 32 2.39 18.66 4.56
CA THR A 32 3.31 19.77 4.29
C THR A 32 2.75 21.14 4.59
N THR A 33 1.47 21.25 4.97
CA THR A 33 0.80 22.53 5.13
C THR A 33 0.29 22.75 6.54
N MET A 34 0.51 23.97 7.08
CA MET A 34 -0.06 24.44 8.34
C MET A 34 -1.32 25.32 8.13
N GLN A 35 -1.74 25.51 6.88
CA GLN A 35 -2.86 26.38 6.51
C GLN A 35 -4.17 26.02 7.22
N TYR A 36 -4.36 24.73 7.54
CA TYR A 36 -5.58 24.23 8.18
C TYR A 36 -5.40 23.97 9.69
N GLY A 37 -4.30 24.47 10.28
CA GLY A 37 -3.97 24.34 11.69
C GLY A 37 -3.16 23.08 12.02
N ALA A 38 -2.54 23.09 13.20
CA ALA A 38 -1.63 22.04 13.65
C ALA A 38 -2.27 20.65 13.71
N LEU A 39 -3.51 20.57 14.21
CA LEU A 39 -4.22 19.28 14.32
C LEU A 39 -4.37 18.59 12.95
N VAL A 40 -4.76 19.34 11.92
CA VAL A 40 -4.94 18.78 10.56
C VAL A 40 -3.59 18.35 9.97
N ASN A 41 -2.54 19.11 10.22
CA ASN A 41 -1.19 18.75 9.81
C ASN A 41 -0.72 17.46 10.51
N HIS A 42 -0.90 17.31 11.83
CA HIS A 42 -0.57 16.09 12.56
C HIS A 42 -1.36 14.87 12.05
N ILE A 43 -2.65 15.03 11.77
CA ILE A 43 -3.46 13.97 11.13
C ILE A 43 -2.87 13.61 9.76
N GLY A 44 -2.42 14.60 8.98
CA GLY A 44 -1.69 14.40 7.73
C GLY A 44 -0.42 13.56 7.92
N TRP A 45 0.37 13.83 8.96
CA TRP A 45 1.57 13.04 9.28
C TRP A 45 1.24 11.59 9.68
N ILE A 46 0.22 11.38 10.52
CA ILE A 46 -0.24 10.03 10.89
C ILE A 46 -0.70 9.25 9.66
N GLY A 47 -1.27 9.93 8.67
CA GLY A 47 -1.71 9.32 7.40
C GLY A 47 -0.61 8.58 6.64
N LYS A 48 0.68 8.86 6.90
CA LYS A 48 1.84 8.12 6.34
C LYS A 48 1.82 6.63 6.67
N VAL A 49 1.07 6.19 7.68
CA VAL A 49 0.83 4.77 8.00
C VAL A 49 0.30 3.97 6.80
N CYS A 50 -0.27 4.63 5.79
CA CYS A 50 -0.72 4.00 4.54
C CYS A 50 0.38 3.18 3.87
N VAL A 51 1.63 3.66 3.88
CA VAL A 51 2.79 2.96 3.30
C VAL A 51 3.00 1.63 4.02
N ALA A 52 2.99 1.65 5.36
CA ALA A 52 3.15 0.44 6.16
C ALA A 52 2.02 -0.56 5.94
N ILE A 53 0.77 -0.10 5.83
CA ILE A 53 -0.38 -0.98 5.54
C ILE A 53 -0.21 -1.66 4.18
N PHE A 54 0.13 -0.93 3.11
CA PHE A 54 0.32 -1.52 1.78
C PHE A 54 1.49 -2.51 1.76
N LEU A 55 2.59 -2.21 2.43
CA LEU A 55 3.76 -3.09 2.52
C LEU A 55 3.44 -4.37 3.32
N PHE A 56 2.80 -4.22 4.48
CA PHE A 56 2.37 -5.36 5.29
C PHE A 56 1.44 -6.30 4.51
N LEU A 57 0.41 -5.74 3.88
CA LEU A 57 -0.53 -6.52 3.06
C LEU A 57 0.14 -7.16 1.85
N SER A 58 1.17 -6.52 1.28
CA SER A 58 1.99 -7.10 0.21
C SER A 58 2.77 -8.31 0.72
N GLY A 59 3.50 -8.17 1.83
CA GLY A 59 4.24 -9.29 2.46
C GLY A 59 3.32 -10.45 2.86
N TYR A 60 2.18 -10.13 3.49
CA TYR A 60 1.17 -11.10 3.90
C TYR A 60 0.59 -11.86 2.70
N GLY A 61 0.10 -11.14 1.70
CA GLY A 61 -0.55 -11.73 0.54
C GLY A 61 0.40 -12.51 -0.36
N LEU A 62 1.67 -12.07 -0.51
CA LEU A 62 2.71 -12.82 -1.21
C LEU A 62 2.96 -14.16 -0.52
N THR A 63 3.18 -14.14 0.79
CA THR A 63 3.44 -15.35 1.58
C THR A 63 2.28 -16.33 1.54
N PHE A 64 1.06 -15.83 1.74
CA PHE A 64 -0.13 -16.66 1.67
C PHE A 64 -0.26 -17.40 0.33
N GLN A 65 -0.08 -16.69 -0.79
CA GLN A 65 -0.20 -17.31 -2.13
C GLN A 65 1.00 -18.19 -2.48
N TYR A 66 2.20 -17.84 -2.00
CA TYR A 66 3.43 -18.59 -2.23
C TYR A 66 3.37 -19.97 -1.55
N MET A 67 2.84 -20.03 -0.33
CA MET A 67 2.61 -21.27 0.41
C MET A 67 1.42 -22.06 -0.15
N ARG A 68 0.27 -21.41 -0.35
CA ARG A 68 -0.97 -22.07 -0.77
C ARG A 68 -0.82 -22.79 -2.12
N ASN A 69 -0.07 -22.24 -3.06
CA ASN A 69 0.11 -22.81 -4.40
C ASN A 69 1.42 -23.59 -4.52
N THR A 70 2.07 -23.93 -3.42
CA THR A 70 3.32 -24.72 -3.37
C THR A 70 4.46 -24.17 -4.22
N TYR A 71 4.45 -22.88 -4.55
CA TYR A 71 5.52 -22.24 -5.32
C TYR A 71 6.88 -22.26 -4.61
N ASN A 72 6.87 -22.38 -3.28
CA ASN A 72 8.05 -22.46 -2.43
C ASN A 72 8.80 -23.81 -2.54
N SER A 73 8.24 -24.81 -3.17
CA SER A 73 8.82 -26.17 -3.22
C SER A 73 9.95 -26.30 -4.24
N THR A 74 9.98 -25.45 -5.28
CA THR A 74 10.99 -25.53 -6.34
C THR A 74 11.46 -24.15 -6.81
N ALA A 75 12.69 -24.07 -7.37
CA ALA A 75 13.20 -22.83 -7.98
C ALA A 75 12.31 -22.39 -9.17
N ARG A 76 11.84 -23.34 -9.99
CA ARG A 76 10.92 -23.05 -11.10
C ARG A 76 9.59 -22.49 -10.60
N GLY A 77 9.06 -23.03 -9.48
CA GLY A 77 7.87 -22.50 -8.82
C GLY A 77 8.07 -21.04 -8.36
N THR A 78 9.20 -20.75 -7.74
CA THR A 78 9.58 -19.39 -7.33
C THR A 78 9.62 -18.43 -8.52
N LEU A 79 10.27 -18.80 -9.62
CA LEU A 79 10.34 -17.97 -10.83
C LEU A 79 8.94 -17.74 -11.43
N LYS A 80 8.12 -18.77 -11.53
CA LYS A 80 6.73 -18.67 -11.98
C LYS A 80 5.92 -17.72 -11.10
N PHE A 81 6.11 -17.79 -9.78
CA PHE A 81 5.46 -16.89 -8.83
C PHE A 81 5.86 -15.42 -9.06
N LEU A 82 7.17 -15.13 -9.16
CA LEU A 82 7.69 -13.79 -9.42
C LEU A 82 7.17 -13.24 -10.74
N TYR A 83 7.26 -14.03 -11.82
CA TYR A 83 6.72 -13.65 -13.12
C TYR A 83 5.25 -13.22 -13.04
N ARG A 84 4.40 -14.03 -12.40
CA ARG A 84 2.97 -13.70 -12.23
C ARG A 84 2.75 -12.41 -11.44
N ARG A 85 3.63 -12.11 -10.48
CA ARG A 85 3.58 -10.87 -9.70
C ARG A 85 3.97 -9.66 -10.53
N PHE A 86 5.08 -9.77 -11.25
CA PHE A 86 5.54 -8.69 -12.12
C PHE A 86 4.58 -8.41 -13.27
N VAL A 87 4.04 -9.43 -13.93
CA VAL A 87 3.03 -9.24 -14.98
C VAL A 87 1.82 -8.47 -14.44
N LYS A 88 1.27 -8.88 -13.28
CA LYS A 88 0.12 -8.17 -12.69
C LYS A 88 0.44 -6.74 -12.29
N PHE A 89 1.62 -6.50 -11.73
CA PHE A 89 2.04 -5.17 -11.32
C PHE A 89 2.27 -4.27 -12.53
N TYR A 90 3.15 -4.68 -13.45
CA TYR A 90 3.55 -3.85 -14.58
C TYR A 90 2.40 -3.56 -15.54
N LEU A 91 1.54 -4.51 -15.85
CA LEU A 91 0.41 -4.26 -16.72
C LEU A 91 -0.52 -3.18 -16.14
N ASN A 92 -0.81 -3.22 -14.83
CA ASN A 92 -1.63 -2.18 -14.21
C ASN A 92 -0.94 -0.81 -14.18
N TYR A 93 0.36 -0.78 -13.86
CA TYR A 93 1.17 0.43 -13.86
C TYR A 93 1.28 1.03 -15.26
N TRP A 94 1.70 0.23 -16.24
CA TRP A 94 1.85 0.68 -17.62
C TRP A 94 0.55 1.13 -18.25
N PHE A 95 -0.57 0.52 -17.92
CA PHE A 95 -1.87 0.98 -18.40
C PHE A 95 -2.15 2.42 -18.00
N VAL A 96 -1.90 2.77 -16.75
CA VAL A 96 -2.08 4.14 -16.26
C VAL A 96 -0.98 5.06 -16.79
N PHE A 97 0.27 4.61 -16.82
CA PHE A 97 1.42 5.37 -17.32
C PHE A 97 1.20 5.83 -18.77
N LEU A 98 0.84 4.90 -19.66
CA LEU A 98 0.63 5.15 -21.10
C LEU A 98 -0.57 6.07 -21.39
N ILE A 99 -1.46 6.27 -20.44
CA ILE A 99 -2.55 7.24 -20.53
C ILE A 99 -2.16 8.56 -19.87
N ALA A 100 -1.69 8.51 -18.62
CA ALA A 100 -1.48 9.69 -17.80
C ALA A 100 -0.31 10.56 -18.30
N VAL A 101 0.80 9.95 -18.73
CA VAL A 101 1.97 10.72 -19.22
C VAL A 101 1.66 11.45 -20.53
N PRO A 102 1.14 10.80 -21.59
CA PRO A 102 0.76 11.51 -22.81
C PRO A 102 -0.32 12.60 -22.57
N LEU A 103 -1.35 12.31 -21.78
CA LEU A 103 -2.35 13.32 -21.43
C LEU A 103 -1.71 14.51 -20.69
N GLY A 104 -0.81 14.25 -19.76
CA GLY A 104 -0.09 15.29 -19.05
C GLY A 104 0.72 16.18 -19.98
N VAL A 105 1.47 15.59 -20.90
CA VAL A 105 2.30 16.34 -21.86
C VAL A 105 1.45 17.11 -22.88
N PHE A 106 0.50 16.44 -23.55
CA PHE A 106 -0.19 17.00 -24.71
C PHE A 106 -1.45 17.78 -24.36
N ALA A 107 -2.17 17.40 -23.29
CA ALA A 107 -3.42 18.05 -22.93
C ALA A 107 -3.28 19.06 -21.77
N PHE A 108 -2.37 18.80 -20.82
CA PHE A 108 -2.21 19.61 -19.62
C PHE A 108 -0.90 20.41 -19.57
N GLY A 109 -0.06 20.33 -20.63
CA GLY A 109 1.17 21.11 -20.74
C GLY A 109 2.26 20.78 -19.71
N ARG A 110 2.18 19.61 -19.05
CA ARG A 110 3.22 19.10 -18.14
C ARG A 110 4.34 18.46 -18.95
N THR A 111 5.27 19.31 -19.43
CA THR A 111 6.44 18.87 -20.22
C THR A 111 7.36 17.96 -19.41
N LEU A 112 8.29 17.27 -20.10
CA LEU A 112 9.24 16.38 -19.42
C LEU A 112 10.31 17.13 -18.62
N ASP A 113 10.54 18.40 -18.93
CA ASP A 113 11.47 19.26 -18.16
C ASP A 113 11.02 19.47 -16.73
N GLN A 114 9.71 19.56 -16.49
CA GLN A 114 9.16 19.83 -15.16
C GLN A 114 9.47 18.74 -14.13
N PRO A 115 9.28 17.42 -14.42
CA PRO A 115 9.64 16.36 -13.49
C PRO A 115 11.11 15.97 -13.53
N TYR A 116 11.80 16.11 -14.68
CA TYR A 116 13.14 15.55 -14.88
C TYR A 116 14.26 16.59 -14.90
N GLY A 117 13.92 17.88 -15.02
CA GLY A 117 14.91 18.97 -15.19
C GLY A 117 15.38 19.11 -16.63
N THR A 118 15.88 20.31 -16.98
CA THR A 118 16.29 20.68 -18.36
C THR A 118 17.58 20.01 -18.81
N ASP A 119 18.48 19.68 -17.83
CA ASP A 119 19.84 19.20 -18.11
C ASP A 119 19.95 17.66 -18.12
N THR A 120 18.80 16.95 -18.16
CA THR A 120 18.77 15.49 -18.13
C THR A 120 18.37 14.88 -19.46
N ASN A 121 18.75 13.63 -19.71
CA ASN A 121 18.23 12.88 -20.83
C ASN A 121 16.80 12.43 -20.54
N HIS A 122 15.81 13.18 -21.01
CA HIS A 122 14.38 12.93 -20.75
C HIS A 122 13.91 11.55 -21.20
N TRP A 123 14.45 11.02 -22.30
CA TRP A 123 14.10 9.67 -22.77
C TRP A 123 14.60 8.58 -21.84
N LEU A 124 15.80 8.74 -21.29
CA LEU A 124 16.34 7.82 -20.30
C LEU A 124 15.54 7.88 -18.98
N MET A 125 15.23 9.10 -18.53
CA MET A 125 14.41 9.30 -17.33
C MET A 125 12.99 8.75 -17.51
N LEU A 126 12.38 8.95 -18.67
CA LEU A 126 11.07 8.40 -19.01
C LEU A 126 11.08 6.87 -19.07
N LEU A 127 12.15 6.27 -19.62
CA LEU A 127 12.33 4.82 -19.65
C LEU A 127 12.49 4.25 -18.26
N THR A 128 13.33 4.84 -17.42
CA THR A 128 13.52 4.38 -16.03
C THR A 128 12.26 4.56 -15.20
N ASP A 129 11.47 5.60 -15.48
CA ASP A 129 10.15 5.81 -14.86
C ASP A 129 9.14 4.77 -15.35
N PHE A 130 9.08 4.49 -16.66
CA PHE A 130 8.28 3.41 -17.23
C PHE A 130 8.61 2.04 -16.63
N LEU A 131 9.87 1.79 -16.28
CA LEU A 131 10.29 0.59 -15.58
C LEU A 131 10.00 0.65 -14.06
N GLY A 132 9.51 1.78 -13.55
CA GLY A 132 9.21 1.99 -12.13
C GLY A 132 10.46 2.03 -11.25
N LEU A 133 11.60 2.46 -11.78
CA LEU A 133 12.91 2.45 -11.11
C LEU A 133 13.30 3.82 -10.54
N ASN A 134 12.60 4.90 -10.95
CA ASN A 134 12.87 6.24 -10.44
C ASN A 134 12.41 6.39 -8.99
N ASP A 135 13.11 7.26 -8.28
CA ASP A 135 12.80 7.62 -6.90
C ASP A 135 12.25 9.06 -6.83
N VAL A 136 13.16 10.03 -6.70
CA VAL A 136 12.80 11.44 -6.51
C VAL A 136 12.38 12.10 -7.84
N TYR A 137 13.05 11.77 -8.93
CA TYR A 137 12.79 12.34 -10.26
C TYR A 137 11.87 11.42 -11.06
N SER A 138 10.58 11.45 -10.74
CA SER A 138 9.55 10.67 -11.40
C SER A 138 8.49 11.59 -12.00
N TYR A 139 7.87 11.22 -13.13
CA TYR A 139 6.77 11.99 -13.74
C TYR A 139 5.64 12.24 -12.76
N ASN A 140 5.42 11.32 -11.85
CA ASN A 140 4.54 11.49 -10.70
C ASN A 140 5.33 11.22 -9.42
N ILE A 141 5.48 12.23 -8.58
CA ILE A 141 6.29 12.17 -7.37
C ILE A 141 5.94 11.02 -6.40
N THR A 142 4.71 10.52 -6.45
CA THR A 142 4.30 9.41 -5.59
C THR A 142 4.66 8.04 -6.14
N TRP A 143 5.14 7.93 -7.38
CA TRP A 143 5.49 6.65 -8.01
C TRP A 143 6.80 6.03 -7.49
N TRP A 144 7.53 6.70 -6.62
CA TRP A 144 8.68 6.11 -5.90
C TRP A 144 8.33 4.78 -5.20
N PHE A 145 7.09 4.63 -4.76
CA PHE A 145 6.62 3.40 -4.12
C PHE A 145 6.64 2.19 -5.06
N ASN A 146 6.56 2.39 -6.39
CA ASN A 146 6.69 1.31 -7.38
C ASN A 146 8.07 0.67 -7.31
N ARG A 147 9.15 1.49 -7.26
CA ARG A 147 10.53 1.02 -7.09
C ARG A 147 10.67 0.18 -5.82
N LEU A 148 10.12 0.66 -4.73
CA LEU A 148 10.17 -0.04 -3.45
C LEU A 148 9.49 -1.43 -3.52
N ILE A 149 8.30 -1.50 -4.11
CA ILE A 149 7.56 -2.76 -4.29
C ILE A 149 8.32 -3.73 -5.21
N ILE A 150 8.92 -3.24 -6.28
CA ILE A 150 9.73 -4.06 -7.20
C ILE A 150 10.90 -4.70 -6.44
N ILE A 151 11.63 -3.92 -5.66
CA ILE A 151 12.75 -4.41 -4.83
C ILE A 151 12.26 -5.48 -3.84
N PHE A 152 11.15 -5.24 -3.15
CA PHE A 152 10.62 -6.21 -2.19
C PHE A 152 10.08 -7.47 -2.86
N TYR A 153 9.55 -7.39 -4.07
CA TYR A 153 9.15 -8.60 -4.81
C TYR A 153 10.36 -9.46 -5.18
N LEU A 154 11.48 -8.84 -5.59
CA LEU A 154 12.72 -9.55 -5.87
C LEU A 154 13.33 -10.18 -4.62
N LEU A 155 13.33 -9.46 -3.50
CA LEU A 155 13.86 -9.92 -2.22
C LEU A 155 12.95 -10.95 -1.53
N PHE A 156 11.66 -10.98 -1.86
CA PHE A 156 10.66 -11.79 -1.16
C PHE A 156 11.05 -13.26 -0.96
N PRO A 157 11.57 -14.02 -1.96
CA PRO A 157 11.89 -15.42 -1.77
C PRO A 157 13.02 -15.65 -0.74
N ILE A 158 13.96 -14.71 -0.66
CA ILE A 158 15.06 -14.74 0.32
C ILE A 158 14.49 -14.44 1.70
N LEU A 159 13.72 -13.37 1.83
CA LEU A 159 13.08 -12.96 3.09
C LEU A 159 12.16 -14.06 3.62
N PHE A 160 11.38 -14.69 2.73
CA PHE A 160 10.53 -15.81 3.11
C PHE A 160 11.35 -17.01 3.65
N ARG A 161 12.49 -17.33 3.06
CA ARG A 161 13.36 -18.40 3.57
C ARG A 161 13.93 -18.05 4.94
N LEU A 162 14.36 -16.82 5.14
CA LEU A 162 14.89 -16.33 6.42
C LEU A 162 13.90 -16.51 7.58
N THR A 163 12.60 -16.38 7.32
CA THR A 163 11.57 -16.59 8.35
C THR A 163 11.48 -18.04 8.87
N ALA A 164 12.12 -19.01 8.20
CA ALA A 164 12.22 -20.40 8.70
C ALA A 164 13.13 -20.51 9.93
N TYR A 165 14.09 -19.61 10.06
CA TYR A 165 15.09 -19.61 11.12
C TYR A 165 14.68 -18.58 12.16
N LYS A 166 13.94 -19.02 13.21
CA LYS A 166 13.42 -18.15 14.26
C LYS A 166 14.40 -17.13 14.84
N PRO A 167 15.71 -17.46 15.08
CA PRO A 167 16.67 -16.47 15.55
C PRO A 167 16.97 -15.35 14.54
N LEU A 168 16.83 -15.62 13.23
CA LEU A 168 17.10 -14.64 12.19
C LEU A 168 16.02 -13.55 12.07
N VAL A 169 14.87 -13.73 12.72
CA VAL A 169 13.87 -12.65 12.87
C VAL A 169 14.50 -11.45 13.58
N LEU A 170 15.38 -11.68 14.55
CA LEU A 170 16.09 -10.62 15.27
C LEU A 170 17.10 -9.88 14.39
N LEU A 171 17.65 -10.52 13.33
CA LEU A 171 18.55 -9.86 12.36
C LEU A 171 17.80 -8.89 11.45
N SER A 172 16.49 -8.94 11.39
CA SER A 172 15.69 -7.96 10.65
C SER A 172 15.72 -6.56 11.31
N LEU A 173 16.00 -6.45 12.60
CA LEU A 173 16.04 -5.18 13.31
C LEU A 173 17.09 -4.19 12.79
N PRO A 174 18.36 -4.58 12.53
CA PRO A 174 19.34 -3.70 11.90
C PRO A 174 18.92 -3.27 10.47
N ILE A 175 18.32 -4.18 9.70
CA ILE A 175 17.82 -3.86 8.35
C ILE A 175 16.66 -2.87 8.44
N ALA A 176 15.76 -3.04 9.39
CA ALA A 176 14.66 -2.12 9.64
C ALA A 176 15.13 -0.73 10.09
N TYR A 177 16.32 -0.63 10.70
CA TYR A 177 16.94 0.65 11.02
C TYR A 177 17.48 1.37 9.78
N LEU A 178 18.08 0.61 8.84
CA LEU A 178 18.64 1.17 7.60
C LEU A 178 17.58 1.52 6.57
N GLU A 179 16.53 0.68 6.45
CA GLU A 179 15.39 0.88 5.54
C GLU A 179 14.08 0.63 6.31
N PRO A 180 13.49 1.68 6.88
CA PRO A 180 12.29 1.57 7.71
C PRO A 180 11.09 0.90 7.00
N SER A 181 11.00 1.02 5.68
CA SER A 181 9.94 0.38 4.89
C SER A 181 10.03 -1.16 4.88
N PHE A 182 11.17 -1.72 5.25
CA PHE A 182 11.38 -3.16 5.34
C PHE A 182 10.54 -3.80 6.45
N CYS A 183 10.42 -3.13 7.60
CA CYS A 183 9.76 -3.67 8.79
C CYS A 183 8.31 -4.11 8.53
N PRO A 184 7.41 -3.26 8.00
CA PRO A 184 6.03 -3.67 7.77
C PRO A 184 5.90 -4.80 6.73
N PHE A 185 6.71 -4.79 5.67
CA PHE A 185 6.70 -5.85 4.67
C PHE A 185 7.12 -7.20 5.28
N TYR A 186 8.20 -7.21 6.06
CA TYR A 186 8.70 -8.41 6.74
C TYR A 186 7.72 -8.92 7.80
N PHE A 187 7.07 -8.04 8.56
CA PHE A 187 6.01 -8.43 9.49
C PHE A 187 4.84 -9.12 8.76
N GLY A 188 4.46 -8.62 7.60
CA GLY A 188 3.46 -9.28 6.76
C GLY A 188 3.87 -10.71 6.39
N ILE A 189 5.13 -10.94 6.02
CA ILE A 189 5.66 -12.29 5.74
C ILE A 189 5.56 -13.18 6.99
N VAL A 190 6.04 -12.70 8.13
CA VAL A 190 6.07 -13.47 9.39
C VAL A 190 4.66 -13.84 9.84
N VAL A 191 3.76 -12.86 9.91
CA VAL A 191 2.37 -13.08 10.34
C VAL A 191 1.66 -14.08 9.44
N SER A 192 1.84 -13.96 8.12
CA SER A 192 1.23 -14.89 7.16
C SER A 192 1.82 -16.30 7.25
N ARG A 193 3.13 -16.42 7.46
CA ARG A 193 3.80 -17.72 7.59
C ARG A 193 3.34 -18.47 8.83
N TYR A 194 3.23 -17.77 9.95
CA TYR A 194 2.86 -18.33 11.25
C TYR A 194 1.38 -18.07 11.61
N ARG A 195 0.52 -17.83 10.61
CA ARG A 195 -0.88 -17.48 10.82
C ARG A 195 -1.65 -18.47 11.69
N GLU A 196 -1.37 -19.77 11.58
CA GLU A 196 -2.01 -20.81 12.39
C GLU A 196 -1.64 -20.69 13.86
N ASN A 197 -0.36 -20.41 14.16
CA ASN A 197 0.12 -20.16 15.52
C ASN A 197 -0.50 -18.88 16.10
N VAL A 198 -0.55 -17.81 15.29
CA VAL A 198 -1.18 -16.54 15.66
C VAL A 198 -2.67 -16.76 15.94
N ASN A 199 -3.36 -17.47 15.05
CA ASN A 199 -4.78 -17.79 15.22
C ASN A 199 -5.04 -18.61 16.50
N THR A 200 -4.22 -19.63 16.74
CA THR A 200 -4.30 -20.46 17.98
C THR A 200 -4.07 -19.62 19.24
N PHE A 201 -3.10 -18.72 19.20
CA PHE A 201 -2.82 -17.83 20.34
C PHE A 201 -3.99 -16.87 20.60
N LEU A 202 -4.50 -16.20 19.56
CA LEU A 202 -5.59 -15.23 19.67
C LEU A 202 -6.91 -15.88 20.09
N ASN A 203 -7.15 -17.15 19.72
CA ASN A 203 -8.33 -17.88 20.17
C ASN A 203 -8.39 -18.14 21.69
N ARG A 204 -7.29 -17.97 22.41
CA ARG A 204 -7.24 -18.05 23.89
C ARG A 204 -7.83 -16.80 24.55
N LEU A 205 -7.96 -15.70 23.82
CA LEU A 205 -8.45 -14.42 24.31
C LEU A 205 -9.90 -14.17 23.88
N PRO A 206 -10.72 -13.46 24.65
CA PRO A 206 -12.02 -13.00 24.19
C PRO A 206 -11.88 -12.05 22.99
N ALA A 207 -12.75 -12.18 21.96
CA ALA A 207 -12.62 -11.36 20.77
C ALA A 207 -12.70 -9.84 21.05
N TRP A 208 -13.60 -9.42 21.96
CA TRP A 208 -13.74 -8.02 22.34
C TRP A 208 -12.50 -7.46 23.03
N SER A 209 -11.76 -8.26 23.80
CA SER A 209 -10.51 -7.81 24.43
C SER A 209 -9.42 -7.59 23.40
N ILE A 210 -9.34 -8.40 22.33
CA ILE A 210 -8.42 -8.20 21.22
C ILE A 210 -8.73 -6.87 20.53
N VAL A 211 -10.02 -6.58 20.25
CA VAL A 211 -10.45 -5.32 19.64
C VAL A 211 -10.05 -4.13 20.52
N LEU A 212 -10.37 -4.20 21.81
CA LEU A 212 -10.04 -3.11 22.75
C LEU A 212 -8.53 -2.89 22.87
N MET A 213 -7.76 -3.96 23.04
CA MET A 213 -6.30 -3.88 23.13
C MET A 213 -5.68 -3.33 21.85
N ALA A 214 -6.15 -3.79 20.69
CA ALA A 214 -5.68 -3.31 19.40
C ALA A 214 -5.99 -1.83 19.19
N ALA A 215 -7.21 -1.37 19.57
CA ALA A 215 -7.60 0.03 19.47
C ALA A 215 -6.75 0.92 20.39
N VAL A 216 -6.61 0.56 21.67
CA VAL A 216 -5.81 1.31 22.65
C VAL A 216 -4.34 1.36 22.20
N MET A 217 -3.78 0.23 21.79
CA MET A 217 -2.39 0.16 21.34
C MET A 217 -2.17 0.99 20.07
N ALA A 218 -3.09 0.97 19.09
CA ALA A 218 -2.98 1.80 17.90
C ALA A 218 -2.93 3.30 18.25
N ILE A 219 -3.78 3.75 19.17
CA ILE A 219 -3.79 5.14 19.66
C ILE A 219 -2.45 5.47 20.35
N LEU A 220 -2.00 4.62 21.27
CA LEU A 220 -0.71 4.83 21.98
C LEU A 220 0.46 4.89 21.00
N LEU A 221 0.50 4.02 19.99
CA LEU A 221 1.56 4.02 18.97
C LEU A 221 1.54 5.31 18.13
N CYS A 222 0.37 5.88 17.83
CA CYS A 222 0.29 7.19 17.19
C CYS A 222 0.92 8.28 18.06
N PHE A 223 0.67 8.30 19.38
CA PHE A 223 1.32 9.24 20.29
C PHE A 223 2.83 9.01 20.39
N VAL A 224 3.29 7.76 20.53
CA VAL A 224 4.72 7.42 20.56
C VAL A 224 5.42 7.89 19.28
N ARG A 225 4.79 7.70 18.14
CA ARG A 225 5.30 8.14 16.85
C ARG A 225 5.54 9.67 16.78
N GLU A 226 4.63 10.45 17.35
CA GLU A 226 4.69 11.91 17.34
C GLU A 226 5.61 12.48 18.43
N LEU A 227 5.72 11.82 19.59
CA LEU A 227 6.45 12.32 20.75
C LEU A 227 7.87 11.77 20.88
N SER A 228 8.23 10.74 20.10
CA SER A 228 9.54 10.09 20.25
C SER A 228 10.59 10.72 19.35
N ASP A 229 11.68 11.16 19.94
CA ASP A 229 12.91 11.60 19.24
C ASP A 229 13.83 10.43 18.86
N ILE A 230 13.48 9.19 19.24
CA ILE A 230 14.28 8.01 18.95
C ILE A 230 14.06 7.60 17.49
N PRO A 231 15.10 7.61 16.62
CA PRO A 231 14.94 7.36 15.18
C PRO A 231 14.26 6.03 14.84
N PHE A 232 14.49 4.98 15.67
CA PHE A 232 13.85 3.67 15.48
C PHE A 232 12.34 3.68 15.79
N LEU A 233 11.91 4.50 16.76
CA LEU A 233 10.51 4.65 17.17
C LEU A 233 9.78 5.70 16.35
N HIS A 234 10.49 6.44 15.50
CA HIS A 234 9.92 7.43 14.63
C HIS A 234 9.65 6.86 13.23
N GLY A 235 8.51 7.16 12.63
CA GLY A 235 8.20 6.80 11.24
C GLY A 235 7.76 5.35 11.03
N THR A 236 8.22 4.72 9.94
CA THR A 236 7.64 3.50 9.37
C THR A 236 7.76 2.25 10.26
N ASN A 237 8.69 2.21 11.23
CA ASN A 237 8.79 1.09 12.16
C ASN A 237 7.61 1.06 13.13
N ILE A 238 7.26 2.22 13.70
CA ILE A 238 6.04 2.37 14.53
C ILE A 238 4.79 2.15 13.68
N ASP A 239 4.78 2.66 12.45
CA ASP A 239 3.68 2.45 11.51
C ASP A 239 3.47 0.95 11.22
N ALA A 240 4.53 0.12 11.26
CA ALA A 240 4.40 -1.34 11.13
C ALA A 240 3.62 -1.95 12.31
N LEU A 241 3.92 -1.54 13.55
CA LEU A 241 3.18 -1.98 14.74
C LEU A 241 1.74 -1.45 14.73
N THR A 242 1.55 -0.19 14.36
CA THR A 242 0.22 0.40 14.18
C THR A 242 -0.60 -0.38 13.14
N THR A 243 0.04 -0.81 12.04
CA THR A 243 -0.60 -1.66 11.02
C THR A 243 -1.05 -3.01 11.58
N LEU A 244 -0.22 -3.66 12.41
CA LEU A 244 -0.63 -4.90 13.10
C LEU A 244 -1.86 -4.67 13.98
N CYS A 245 -1.87 -3.58 14.73
CA CYS A 245 -3.03 -3.22 15.56
C CYS A 245 -4.28 -2.97 14.71
N LEU A 246 -4.17 -2.25 13.60
CA LEU A 246 -5.29 -2.04 12.67
C LEU A 246 -5.78 -3.36 12.04
N ALA A 247 -4.88 -4.26 11.67
CA ALA A 247 -5.24 -5.57 11.16
C ALA A 247 -5.98 -6.40 12.23
N LEU A 248 -5.47 -6.42 13.47
CA LEU A 248 -6.14 -7.08 14.59
C LEU A 248 -7.50 -6.45 14.93
N LEU A 249 -7.62 -5.12 14.82
CA LEU A 249 -8.88 -4.41 15.02
C LEU A 249 -9.93 -4.88 14.00
N ILE A 250 -9.58 -4.90 12.72
CA ILE A 250 -10.50 -5.28 11.64
C ILE A 250 -10.90 -6.75 11.75
N VAL A 251 -9.92 -7.66 11.92
CA VAL A 251 -10.18 -9.10 12.02
C VAL A 251 -10.86 -9.44 13.35
N GLY A 252 -10.45 -8.81 14.45
CA GLY A 252 -11.07 -8.97 15.76
C GLY A 252 -12.54 -8.53 15.76
N TRP A 253 -12.83 -7.37 15.16
CA TRP A 253 -14.19 -6.88 15.03
C TRP A 253 -15.08 -7.82 14.22
N ALA A 254 -14.58 -8.40 13.11
CA ALA A 254 -15.29 -9.38 12.31
C ALA A 254 -15.64 -10.65 13.11
N ASN A 255 -14.84 -11.01 14.12
CA ASN A 255 -15.11 -12.11 15.05
C ASN A 255 -16.09 -11.74 16.19
N VAL A 256 -16.24 -10.45 16.50
CA VAL A 256 -17.27 -9.95 17.44
C VAL A 256 -18.60 -9.80 16.75
N ARG A 257 -18.61 -9.21 15.54
CA ARG A 257 -19.82 -8.95 14.75
C ARG A 257 -19.50 -9.16 13.26
N PRO A 258 -20.20 -10.06 12.58
CA PRO A 258 -20.07 -10.22 11.14
C PRO A 258 -20.24 -8.88 10.42
N THR A 259 -19.23 -8.47 9.67
CA THR A 259 -19.19 -7.15 9.02
C THR A 259 -18.57 -7.29 7.63
N ASP A 260 -19.27 -6.77 6.61
CA ASP A 260 -18.81 -6.81 5.21
C ASP A 260 -17.82 -5.68 4.87
N TYR A 261 -17.71 -4.64 5.70
CA TYR A 261 -16.90 -3.43 5.44
C TYR A 261 -17.14 -2.83 4.04
N ARG A 262 -18.38 -2.82 3.54
CA ARG A 262 -18.74 -2.57 2.12
C ARG A 262 -18.02 -1.36 1.52
N LEU A 263 -18.06 -0.21 2.19
CA LEU A 263 -17.39 1.00 1.70
C LEU A 263 -15.89 0.83 1.62
N LEU A 264 -15.26 0.35 2.69
CA LEU A 264 -13.80 0.17 2.75
C LEU A 264 -13.34 -0.89 1.75
N THR A 265 -14.06 -2.00 1.60
CA THR A 265 -13.74 -3.04 0.62
C THR A 265 -13.88 -2.54 -0.81
N TYR A 266 -14.86 -1.67 -1.08
CA TYR A 266 -15.01 -1.05 -2.38
C TYR A 266 -13.82 -0.12 -2.70
N LEU A 267 -13.46 0.77 -1.78
CA LEU A 267 -12.27 1.63 -1.91
C LEU A 267 -10.99 0.80 -2.07
N GLY A 268 -10.85 -0.27 -1.30
CA GLY A 268 -9.69 -1.16 -1.38
C GLY A 268 -9.52 -1.84 -2.73
N LYS A 269 -10.61 -2.20 -3.41
CA LYS A 269 -10.57 -2.75 -4.78
C LYS A 269 -10.03 -1.73 -5.79
N HIS A 270 -10.29 -0.45 -5.59
CA HIS A 270 -9.86 0.66 -6.44
C HIS A 270 -8.52 1.26 -6.03
N SER A 271 -7.94 0.83 -4.90
CA SER A 271 -6.78 1.47 -4.26
C SER A 271 -5.56 1.64 -5.19
N MET A 272 -5.27 0.66 -6.05
CA MET A 272 -4.12 0.74 -6.97
C MET A 272 -4.28 1.86 -7.99
N ASN A 273 -5.44 1.95 -8.64
CA ASN A 273 -5.67 3.02 -9.62
C ASN A 273 -5.73 4.39 -8.93
N MET A 274 -6.40 4.51 -7.77
CA MET A 274 -6.44 5.74 -6.98
C MET A 274 -5.04 6.20 -6.59
N TYR A 275 -4.19 5.27 -6.12
CA TYR A 275 -2.77 5.55 -5.84
C TYR A 275 -2.04 6.10 -7.06
N LEU A 276 -2.23 5.52 -8.23
CA LEU A 276 -1.52 5.93 -9.43
C LEU A 276 -1.94 7.31 -9.96
N VAL A 277 -3.17 7.77 -9.65
CA VAL A 277 -3.74 8.98 -10.29
C VAL A 277 -4.01 10.16 -9.35
N HIS A 278 -4.10 9.98 -8.04
CA HIS A 278 -4.54 11.04 -7.10
C HIS A 278 -3.68 12.30 -7.18
N THR A 279 -2.37 12.15 -7.38
CA THR A 279 -1.41 13.27 -7.45
C THR A 279 -1.66 14.14 -8.69
N PHE A 280 -2.07 13.54 -9.81
CA PHE A 280 -2.46 14.30 -11.00
C PHE A 280 -3.67 15.19 -10.72
N ILE A 281 -4.55 14.78 -9.80
CA ILE A 281 -5.75 15.53 -9.47
C ILE A 281 -5.40 16.70 -8.54
N PHE A 282 -4.83 16.43 -7.35
CA PHE A 282 -4.70 17.47 -6.33
C PHE A 282 -3.45 18.35 -6.47
N LEU A 283 -2.41 17.88 -7.15
CA LEU A 283 -1.13 18.59 -7.23
C LEU A 283 -0.84 19.17 -8.61
N TYR A 284 -1.08 18.41 -9.71
CA TYR A 284 -0.61 18.81 -11.02
C TYR A 284 -1.66 19.51 -11.89
N PHE A 285 -2.90 19.02 -11.94
CA PHE A 285 -3.85 19.47 -12.95
C PHE A 285 -5.09 20.15 -12.41
N PHE A 286 -5.57 19.77 -11.22
CA PHE A 286 -6.83 20.25 -10.66
C PHE A 286 -6.71 20.72 -9.20
N SER A 287 -5.56 21.28 -8.83
CA SER A 287 -5.32 21.76 -7.45
C SER A 287 -6.36 22.77 -7.02
N ASP A 288 -6.65 23.77 -7.85
CA ASP A 288 -7.63 24.82 -7.55
C ASP A 288 -9.01 24.24 -7.30
N PHE A 289 -9.42 23.25 -8.11
CA PHE A 289 -10.69 22.55 -7.92
C PHE A 289 -10.74 21.81 -6.57
N ILE A 290 -9.66 21.17 -6.14
CA ILE A 290 -9.64 20.43 -4.89
C ILE A 290 -9.62 21.39 -3.69
N TYR A 291 -8.81 22.44 -3.73
CA TYR A 291 -8.63 23.35 -2.58
C TYR A 291 -9.68 24.45 -2.49
N GLN A 292 -10.55 24.67 -3.49
CA GLN A 292 -11.66 25.61 -3.42
C GLN A 292 -12.66 25.29 -2.29
N PHE A 293 -12.75 24.04 -1.87
CA PHE A 293 -13.69 23.61 -0.80
C PHE A 293 -13.33 24.14 0.59
N ARG A 294 -12.13 24.66 0.81
CA ARG A 294 -11.65 25.35 2.04
C ARG A 294 -11.64 24.50 3.32
N TYR A 295 -12.62 23.64 3.53
CA TYR A 295 -12.72 22.80 4.72
C TYR A 295 -11.99 21.46 4.51
N PRO A 296 -11.09 21.05 5.44
CA PRO A 296 -10.29 19.83 5.29
C PRO A 296 -11.10 18.58 4.94
N VAL A 297 -12.23 18.39 5.60
CA VAL A 297 -13.11 17.23 5.34
C VAL A 297 -13.64 17.24 3.91
N LEU A 298 -14.06 18.40 3.41
CA LEU A 298 -14.58 18.55 2.05
C LEU A 298 -13.47 18.37 0.99
N ILE A 299 -12.26 18.87 1.29
CA ILE A 299 -11.07 18.67 0.43
C ILE A 299 -10.75 17.17 0.30
N VAL A 300 -10.74 16.44 1.42
CA VAL A 300 -10.54 14.97 1.41
C VAL A 300 -11.64 14.27 0.61
N LEU A 301 -12.91 14.64 0.83
CA LEU A 301 -14.03 14.04 0.12
C LEU A 301 -13.97 14.34 -1.39
N ALA A 302 -13.62 15.57 -1.77
CA ALA A 302 -13.46 15.94 -3.17
C ALA A 302 -12.37 15.10 -3.85
N LEU A 303 -11.19 14.96 -3.23
CA LEU A 303 -10.11 14.13 -3.77
C LEU A 303 -10.47 12.64 -3.77
N LEU A 304 -11.14 12.16 -2.71
CA LEU A 304 -11.59 10.77 -2.62
C LEU A 304 -12.56 10.42 -3.75
N LEU A 305 -13.58 11.25 -3.95
CA LEU A 305 -14.62 11.00 -4.95
C LEU A 305 -14.07 11.15 -6.37
N THR A 306 -13.25 12.14 -6.65
CA THR A 306 -12.67 12.35 -7.98
C THR A 306 -11.66 11.26 -8.34
N SER A 307 -10.78 10.86 -7.41
CA SER A 307 -9.83 9.76 -7.64
C SER A 307 -10.55 8.41 -7.78
N LEU A 308 -11.63 8.18 -7.03
CA LEU A 308 -12.47 6.99 -7.17
C LEU A 308 -13.20 6.98 -8.53
N ALA A 309 -13.79 8.09 -8.94
CA ALA A 309 -14.46 8.22 -10.24
C ALA A 309 -13.47 7.92 -11.38
N LEU A 310 -12.27 8.50 -11.34
CA LEU A 310 -11.23 8.23 -12.32
C LEU A 310 -10.78 6.76 -12.29
N SER A 311 -10.67 6.16 -11.10
CA SER A 311 -10.38 4.74 -10.97
C SER A 311 -11.46 3.85 -11.61
N ILE A 312 -12.73 4.21 -11.48
CA ILE A 312 -13.85 3.50 -12.13
C ILE A 312 -13.73 3.61 -13.65
N VAL A 313 -13.44 4.81 -14.19
CA VAL A 313 -13.22 5.02 -15.61
C VAL A 313 -12.06 4.15 -16.12
N ILE A 314 -10.93 4.13 -15.42
CA ILE A 314 -9.78 3.28 -15.75
C ILE A 314 -10.19 1.80 -15.80
N GLU A 315 -10.97 1.32 -14.84
CA GLU A 315 -11.44 -0.08 -14.82
C GLU A 315 -12.40 -0.38 -15.99
N GLN A 316 -13.24 0.56 -16.40
CA GLN A 316 -14.08 0.39 -17.59
C GLN A 316 -13.22 0.37 -18.88
N LEU A 317 -12.24 1.25 -19.00
CA LEU A 317 -11.30 1.24 -20.13
C LEU A 317 -10.55 -0.09 -20.23
N LYS A 318 -10.05 -0.63 -19.11
CA LYS A 318 -9.42 -1.95 -19.06
C LYS A 318 -10.35 -3.05 -19.58
N LYS A 319 -11.65 -3.01 -19.24
CA LYS A 319 -12.63 -3.99 -19.71
C LYS A 319 -12.86 -3.87 -21.22
N VAL A 320 -13.09 -2.64 -21.72
CA VAL A 320 -13.32 -2.37 -23.15
C VAL A 320 -12.12 -2.79 -23.99
N LEU A 321 -10.91 -2.51 -23.55
CA LEU A 321 -9.65 -2.85 -24.24
C LEU A 321 -9.21 -4.30 -24.04
N SER A 322 -10.06 -5.16 -23.47
CA SER A 322 -9.74 -6.58 -23.23
C SER A 322 -8.47 -6.81 -22.40
N PHE A 323 -8.09 -5.85 -21.56
CA PHE A 323 -6.89 -5.89 -20.71
C PHE A 323 -6.80 -7.17 -19.89
N TYR A 324 -7.88 -7.62 -19.26
CA TYR A 324 -7.90 -8.82 -18.43
C TYR A 324 -7.69 -10.10 -19.24
N LYS A 325 -8.22 -10.17 -20.49
CA LYS A 325 -7.94 -11.29 -21.39
C LYS A 325 -6.47 -11.35 -21.78
N PHE A 326 -5.86 -10.20 -22.06
CA PHE A 326 -4.42 -10.12 -22.33
C PHE A 326 -3.58 -10.50 -21.11
N GLN A 327 -3.95 -10.02 -19.93
CA GLN A 327 -3.29 -10.39 -18.68
C GLN A 327 -3.34 -11.91 -18.45
N ASP A 328 -4.52 -12.50 -18.59
CA ASP A 328 -4.71 -13.96 -18.41
C ASP A 328 -3.91 -14.76 -19.45
N TYR A 329 -3.89 -14.33 -20.70
CA TYR A 329 -3.04 -14.93 -21.73
C TYR A 329 -1.57 -14.99 -21.31
N LEU A 330 -1.01 -13.87 -20.82
CA LEU A 330 0.38 -13.84 -20.34
C LEU A 330 0.60 -14.73 -19.12
N LEU A 331 -0.37 -14.80 -18.19
CA LEU A 331 -0.27 -15.61 -16.99
C LEU A 331 -0.38 -17.12 -17.24
N HIS A 332 -0.98 -17.55 -18.36
CA HIS A 332 -1.10 -18.95 -18.76
C HIS A 332 0.05 -19.44 -19.63
N LYS A 333 0.89 -18.55 -20.16
CA LYS A 333 2.00 -18.87 -21.05
C LYS A 333 3.18 -19.60 -20.36
N LEU A 334 3.21 -19.64 -19.04
CA LEU A 334 4.17 -20.34 -18.17
C LEU A 334 3.48 -21.35 -17.25
#